data_beea47cc6231b99d222da229755c299b
#
_entry.id   beea47cc6231b99d222da229755c299b
#
_cell.length_a   1.000
_cell.length_b   1.000
_cell.length_c   1.000
_cell.angle_alpha   90.00
_cell.angle_beta   90.00
_cell.angle_gamma   90.00
#
_symmetry.space_group_name_H-M   'P 1'
#
loop_
_entity.id
_entity.type
_entity.pdbx_description
1 polymer ?
#
loop_
_entity_poly.entity_id
_entity_poly.type
_entity_poly.pdbx_seq_one_letter_code
_entity_poly.pdbx_strand_id
1 'polypeptide(L)'
;MVVPIDWKYKSAIVECDWLKENIDNPLVRIYDCSTYLHYTDDHPSKPYDVVSGLTEYKKEHIPQSAYLDLQNDLSDKDSPYSFTLPKLSHLAHCLKQRGIGDPHHIILYSRNGLQWATRIWWMIFVLGYKKVSILNGGFAEWKRLGMPTEQALTCFPAADFKSDEKPEIFVGREHVLSSIDDGQSVLINALTADIHWGQNKRYGRPGHITSSLNIPFHSLVDPDSGKLVSPESALKIFEDQNISSNLKITNYCGGGIAATLNAFILYQLGFENIFIYDNSLSEWAMDPNLPMETC
;
A
#
# COMPACT_ATOMS: atom_id res chain seq x y z
N MET A 1 29.19 -18.22 9.72
CA MET A 1 27.74 -18.14 10.06
C MET A 1 27.20 -16.95 9.28
N VAL A 2 26.26 -17.18 8.38
CA VAL A 2 25.53 -16.09 7.70
C VAL A 2 24.61 -15.47 8.74
N VAL A 3 24.74 -14.17 9.00
CA VAL A 3 23.82 -13.45 9.87
C VAL A 3 22.45 -13.48 9.18
N PRO A 4 21.38 -13.97 9.83
CA PRO A 4 20.07 -13.96 9.21
C PRO A 4 19.66 -12.51 8.89
N ILE A 5 19.14 -12.31 7.70
CA ILE A 5 18.56 -11.03 7.30
C ILE A 5 17.25 -10.84 8.06
N ASP A 6 17.02 -9.62 8.58
CA ASP A 6 15.81 -9.28 9.31
C ASP A 6 15.23 -7.97 8.78
N TRP A 7 13.96 -7.70 9.06
CA TRP A 7 13.33 -6.44 8.72
C TRP A 7 14.03 -5.27 9.42
N LYS A 8 14.44 -4.26 8.66
CA LYS A 8 15.18 -3.08 9.17
C LYS A 8 14.34 -2.28 10.18
N TYR A 9 13.04 -2.15 9.91
CA TYR A 9 12.12 -1.35 10.74
C TYR A 9 11.03 -2.23 11.35
N LYS A 10 11.43 -3.11 12.27
CA LYS A 10 10.53 -4.09 12.92
C LYS A 10 9.30 -3.45 13.56
N SER A 11 9.41 -2.21 14.06
CA SER A 11 8.30 -1.49 14.66
C SER A 11 7.20 -1.12 13.67
N ALA A 12 7.43 -1.23 12.35
CA ALA A 12 6.42 -0.99 11.33
C ALA A 12 5.56 -2.22 11.01
N ILE A 13 5.84 -3.36 11.64
CA ILE A 13 5.12 -4.63 11.46
C ILE A 13 4.76 -5.17 12.84
N VAL A 14 3.51 -5.57 13.05
CA VAL A 14 3.07 -6.26 14.26
C VAL A 14 2.40 -7.57 13.92
N GLU A 15 2.60 -8.58 14.77
CA GLU A 15 1.96 -9.89 14.67
C GLU A 15 0.62 -9.92 15.42
N CYS A 16 -0.25 -10.86 15.04
CA CYS A 16 -1.56 -11.01 15.66
C CYS A 16 -1.49 -11.24 17.19
N ASP A 17 -0.52 -12.02 17.67
CA ASP A 17 -0.33 -12.28 19.12
C ASP A 17 0.02 -10.99 19.87
N TRP A 18 0.94 -10.19 19.31
CA TRP A 18 1.27 -8.89 19.90
C TRP A 18 0.04 -7.98 19.97
N LEU A 19 -0.76 -7.92 18.89
CA LEU A 19 -1.96 -7.08 18.87
C LEU A 19 -2.98 -7.57 19.90
N LYS A 20 -3.18 -8.88 20.01
CA LYS A 20 -4.08 -9.48 21.02
C LYS A 20 -3.67 -9.09 22.46
N GLU A 21 -2.38 -9.10 22.77
CA GLU A 21 -1.85 -8.72 24.08
C GLU A 21 -1.97 -7.22 24.36
N ASN A 22 -2.04 -6.39 23.32
CA ASN A 22 -2.06 -4.94 23.42
C ASN A 22 -3.41 -4.31 23.04
N ILE A 23 -4.44 -5.11 22.80
CA ILE A 23 -5.72 -4.64 22.28
C ILE A 23 -6.43 -3.66 23.24
N ASP A 24 -6.25 -3.86 24.56
CA ASP A 24 -6.83 -3.01 25.63
C ASP A 24 -5.90 -1.85 26.02
N ASN A 25 -4.76 -1.67 25.35
CA ASN A 25 -3.87 -0.57 25.64
C ASN A 25 -4.43 0.75 25.05
N PRO A 26 -4.73 1.76 25.87
CA PRO A 26 -5.33 3.02 25.41
C PRO A 26 -4.43 3.83 24.47
N LEU A 27 -3.14 3.48 24.37
CA LEU A 27 -2.20 4.07 23.42
C LEU A 27 -2.15 3.34 22.08
N VAL A 28 -2.86 2.22 21.92
CA VAL A 28 -3.00 1.51 20.64
C VAL A 28 -4.32 1.89 20.01
N ARG A 29 -4.29 2.26 18.72
CA ARG A 29 -5.48 2.52 17.92
C ARG A 29 -5.44 1.68 16.66
N ILE A 30 -6.47 0.91 16.44
CA ILE A 30 -6.55 -0.09 15.38
C ILE A 30 -7.52 0.41 14.30
N TYR A 31 -7.15 0.23 13.01
CA TYR A 31 -7.98 0.66 11.89
C TYR A 31 -8.10 -0.42 10.82
N ASP A 32 -9.34 -0.71 10.43
CA ASP A 32 -9.66 -1.48 9.22
C ASP A 32 -9.57 -0.57 8.00
N CYS A 33 -8.65 -0.90 7.08
CA CYS A 33 -8.38 -0.16 5.85
C CYS A 33 -8.98 -0.84 4.61
N SER A 34 -9.88 -1.80 4.79
CA SER A 34 -10.37 -2.64 3.71
C SER A 34 -11.13 -1.84 2.65
N THR A 35 -10.72 -2.01 1.41
CA THR A 35 -11.38 -1.46 0.22
C THR A 35 -11.43 -2.57 -0.82
N TYR A 36 -12.50 -2.68 -1.57
CA TYR A 36 -12.69 -3.68 -2.62
C TYR A 36 -12.72 -3.03 -3.99
N LEU A 37 -12.27 -3.78 -5.00
CA LEU A 37 -12.36 -3.40 -6.40
C LEU A 37 -13.28 -4.39 -7.11
N HIS A 38 -14.37 -3.90 -7.67
CA HIS A 38 -15.19 -4.68 -8.58
C HIS A 38 -14.74 -4.33 -10.00
N TYR A 39 -13.99 -5.23 -10.63
CA TYR A 39 -13.48 -5.01 -11.97
C TYR A 39 -14.62 -4.94 -12.97
N THR A 40 -14.55 -3.93 -13.83
CA THR A 40 -15.51 -3.71 -14.90
C THR A 40 -14.85 -4.22 -16.18
N ASP A 41 -15.17 -5.46 -16.57
CA ASP A 41 -14.65 -6.03 -17.79
C ASP A 41 -15.07 -5.16 -18.99
N ASP A 42 -14.10 -4.86 -19.87
CA ASP A 42 -14.26 -4.12 -21.12
C ASP A 42 -14.68 -2.64 -21.03
N HIS A 43 -14.63 -1.98 -19.89
CA HIS A 43 -14.89 -0.54 -19.85
C HIS A 43 -13.61 0.25 -20.23
N PRO A 44 -13.61 1.05 -21.32
CA PRO A 44 -12.38 1.62 -21.89
C PRO A 44 -11.68 2.65 -20.98
N SER A 45 -12.37 3.22 -20.00
CA SER A 45 -11.84 4.29 -19.14
C SER A 45 -12.06 4.06 -17.64
N LYS A 46 -12.66 2.93 -17.26
CA LYS A 46 -12.96 2.63 -15.86
C LYS A 46 -12.64 1.17 -15.54
N PRO A 47 -11.43 0.88 -15.07
CA PRO A 47 -10.98 -0.50 -14.83
C PRO A 47 -11.73 -1.21 -13.70
N TYR A 48 -12.32 -0.47 -12.76
CA TYR A 48 -13.04 -1.01 -11.60
C TYR A 48 -13.96 0.03 -10.95
N ASP A 49 -14.94 -0.46 -10.20
CA ASP A 49 -15.66 0.30 -9.18
C ASP A 49 -14.99 0.12 -7.82
N VAL A 50 -14.81 1.24 -7.12
CA VAL A 50 -14.29 1.22 -5.74
C VAL A 50 -15.45 0.99 -4.78
N VAL A 51 -15.33 -0.04 -3.94
CA VAL A 51 -16.34 -0.40 -2.95
C VAL A 51 -15.74 -0.32 -1.55
N SER A 52 -16.35 0.50 -0.71
CA SER A 52 -15.95 0.65 0.70
C SER A 52 -16.10 -0.67 1.47
N GLY A 53 -15.10 -1.01 2.28
CA GLY A 53 -15.15 -2.17 3.18
C GLY A 53 -16.04 -1.99 4.41
N LEU A 54 -16.69 -0.84 4.56
CA LEU A 54 -17.50 -0.50 5.75
C LEU A 54 -18.61 -1.53 6.03
N THR A 55 -19.21 -2.09 4.98
CA THR A 55 -20.27 -3.11 5.14
C THR A 55 -19.73 -4.38 5.79
N GLU A 56 -18.55 -4.84 5.37
CA GLU A 56 -17.92 -6.03 5.94
C GLU A 56 -17.35 -5.75 7.34
N TYR A 57 -16.80 -4.54 7.56
CA TYR A 57 -16.39 -4.10 8.89
C TYR A 57 -17.55 -4.13 9.88
N LYS A 58 -18.75 -3.65 9.51
CA LYS A 58 -19.94 -3.68 10.37
C LYS A 58 -20.44 -5.08 10.72
N LYS A 59 -20.14 -6.09 9.90
CA LYS A 59 -20.53 -7.48 10.17
C LYS A 59 -19.64 -8.12 11.23
N GLU A 60 -18.34 -7.89 11.14
CA GLU A 60 -17.34 -8.33 12.11
C GLU A 60 -16.02 -7.59 11.85
N HIS A 61 -15.26 -7.32 12.89
CA HIS A 61 -13.94 -6.70 12.80
C HIS A 61 -13.07 -7.06 14.02
N ILE A 62 -11.78 -6.70 13.99
CA ILE A 62 -10.90 -6.83 15.15
C ILE A 62 -11.43 -5.92 16.26
N PRO A 63 -11.59 -6.42 17.51
CA PRO A 63 -12.14 -5.62 18.59
C PRO A 63 -11.44 -4.27 18.75
N GLN A 64 -12.22 -3.24 19.11
CA GLN A 64 -11.76 -1.85 19.30
C GLN A 64 -11.18 -1.18 18.04
N SER A 65 -11.30 -1.78 16.85
CA SER A 65 -10.86 -1.11 15.62
C SER A 65 -11.90 -0.12 15.10
N ALA A 66 -11.44 0.98 14.52
CA ALA A 66 -12.24 1.91 13.72
C ALA A 66 -12.07 1.61 12.22
N TYR A 67 -12.93 2.15 11.38
CA TYR A 67 -12.83 2.03 9.93
C TYR A 67 -12.25 3.31 9.30
N LEU A 68 -11.33 3.13 8.35
CA LEU A 68 -10.80 4.21 7.50
C LEU A 68 -11.20 3.98 6.04
N ASP A 69 -11.98 4.87 5.48
CA ASP A 69 -12.36 4.83 4.07
C ASP A 69 -11.31 5.55 3.21
N LEU A 70 -10.46 4.77 2.54
CA LEU A 70 -9.39 5.33 1.72
C LEU A 70 -9.92 6.26 0.63
N GLN A 71 -10.96 5.84 -0.12
CA GLN A 71 -11.48 6.63 -1.23
C GLN A 71 -12.26 7.86 -0.77
N ASN A 72 -13.12 7.69 0.24
CA ASN A 72 -14.03 8.76 0.64
C ASN A 72 -13.43 9.74 1.65
N ASP A 73 -12.50 9.29 2.49
CA ASP A 73 -11.95 10.11 3.56
C ASP A 73 -10.53 10.62 3.29
N LEU A 74 -9.72 9.85 2.56
CA LEU A 74 -8.28 10.07 2.48
C LEU A 74 -7.76 10.31 1.05
N SER A 75 -8.60 10.30 0.02
CA SER A 75 -8.20 10.53 -1.36
C SER A 75 -8.65 11.90 -1.88
N ASP A 76 -7.96 12.41 -2.89
CA ASP A 76 -8.34 13.64 -3.58
C ASP A 76 -9.63 13.40 -4.39
N LYS A 77 -10.70 14.10 -4.01
CA LYS A 77 -12.02 13.97 -4.64
C LYS A 77 -12.14 14.71 -5.97
N ASP A 78 -11.23 15.64 -6.22
CA ASP A 78 -11.20 16.43 -7.46
C ASP A 78 -10.36 15.75 -8.55
N SER A 79 -9.62 14.67 -8.20
CA SER A 79 -8.87 13.87 -9.15
C SER A 79 -9.79 13.02 -10.02
N PRO A 80 -9.51 12.90 -11.34
CA PRO A 80 -10.21 11.94 -12.21
C PRO A 80 -9.83 10.49 -11.91
N TYR A 81 -8.79 10.25 -11.11
CA TYR A 81 -8.28 8.92 -10.76
C TYR A 81 -8.65 8.56 -9.33
N SER A 82 -9.00 7.28 -9.11
CA SER A 82 -9.25 6.77 -7.76
C SER A 82 -7.97 6.75 -6.94
N PHE A 83 -8.10 6.97 -5.63
CA PHE A 83 -7.03 6.86 -4.64
C PHE A 83 -5.91 7.91 -4.73
N THR A 84 -6.01 8.89 -5.61
CA THR A 84 -5.00 9.96 -5.71
C THR A 84 -4.71 10.57 -4.35
N LEU A 85 -3.43 10.74 -4.02
CA LEU A 85 -2.98 11.37 -2.78
C LEU A 85 -3.48 12.83 -2.75
N PRO A 86 -4.22 13.24 -1.71
CA PRO A 86 -4.66 14.63 -1.59
C PRO A 86 -3.49 15.52 -1.15
N LYS A 87 -3.71 16.83 -1.14
CA LYS A 87 -2.75 17.77 -0.54
C LYS A 87 -2.40 17.32 0.88
N LEU A 88 -1.11 17.28 1.22
CA LEU A 88 -0.63 16.75 2.51
C LEU A 88 -1.26 17.45 3.72
N SER A 89 -1.50 18.76 3.63
CA SER A 89 -2.19 19.51 4.68
C SER A 89 -3.65 19.04 4.90
N HIS A 90 -4.35 18.69 3.82
CA HIS A 90 -5.69 18.12 3.90
C HIS A 90 -5.66 16.71 4.49
N LEU A 91 -4.73 15.86 4.02
CA LEU A 91 -4.53 14.52 4.55
C LEU A 91 -4.24 14.54 6.07
N ALA A 92 -3.31 15.41 6.51
CA ALA A 92 -3.00 15.58 7.93
C ALA A 92 -4.22 15.97 8.75
N HIS A 93 -5.06 16.88 8.22
CA HIS A 93 -6.32 17.25 8.87
C HIS A 93 -7.28 16.06 8.99
N CYS A 94 -7.49 15.30 7.90
CA CYS A 94 -8.38 14.14 7.91
C CYS A 94 -7.91 13.07 8.90
N LEU A 95 -6.62 12.73 8.90
CA LEU A 95 -6.04 11.75 9.83
C LEU A 95 -6.19 12.18 11.29
N LYS A 96 -5.90 13.47 11.60
CA LYS A 96 -6.13 14.05 12.93
C LYS A 96 -7.58 13.86 13.38
N GLN A 97 -8.56 14.20 12.54
CA GLN A 97 -9.99 14.07 12.86
C GLN A 97 -10.42 12.61 13.08
N ARG A 98 -9.72 11.66 12.45
CA ARG A 98 -9.93 10.21 12.64
C ARG A 98 -9.18 9.64 13.84
N GLY A 99 -8.51 10.51 14.62
CA GLY A 99 -7.79 10.09 15.82
C GLY A 99 -6.40 9.53 15.56
N ILE A 100 -5.83 9.71 14.38
CA ILE A 100 -4.45 9.31 14.09
C ILE A 100 -3.52 10.44 14.51
N GLY A 101 -2.58 10.15 15.40
CA GLY A 101 -1.63 11.12 15.93
C GLY A 101 -1.13 10.76 17.33
N ASP A 102 -0.31 11.66 17.90
CA ASP A 102 0.28 11.45 19.22
C ASP A 102 -0.77 11.39 20.35
N PRO A 103 -0.52 10.58 21.37
CA PRO A 103 0.66 9.74 21.60
C PRO A 103 0.56 8.30 21.04
N HIS A 104 -0.43 7.99 20.20
CA HIS A 104 -0.91 6.64 19.91
C HIS A 104 0.00 5.87 18.95
N HIS A 105 0.05 4.55 19.12
CA HIS A 105 0.58 3.61 18.15
C HIS A 105 -0.58 3.16 17.23
N ILE A 106 -0.48 3.43 15.94
CA ILE A 106 -1.51 3.16 14.95
C ILE A 106 -1.26 1.80 14.31
N ILE A 107 -2.24 0.92 14.38
CA ILE A 107 -2.18 -0.40 13.76
C ILE A 107 -3.18 -0.44 12.59
N LEU A 108 -2.66 -0.69 11.40
CA LEU A 108 -3.45 -0.76 10.18
C LEU A 108 -3.61 -2.21 9.73
N TYR A 109 -4.82 -2.62 9.42
CA TYR A 109 -5.06 -3.93 8.84
C TYR A 109 -6.06 -3.85 7.69
N SER A 110 -6.11 -4.89 6.89
CA SER A 110 -7.11 -5.07 5.83
C SER A 110 -7.51 -6.54 5.70
N ARG A 111 -8.65 -6.79 5.04
CA ARG A 111 -9.25 -8.12 4.88
C ARG A 111 -8.79 -8.85 3.63
N ASN A 112 -8.45 -8.11 2.61
CA ASN A 112 -8.22 -8.58 1.24
C ASN A 112 -6.82 -8.24 0.73
N GLY A 113 -5.82 -8.39 1.59
CA GLY A 113 -4.41 -8.22 1.30
C GLY A 113 -3.79 -6.96 1.91
N LEU A 114 -2.49 -7.05 2.19
CA LEU A 114 -1.74 -6.03 2.94
C LEU A 114 -1.58 -4.68 2.20
N GLN A 115 -1.76 -4.66 0.87
CA GLN A 115 -1.59 -3.46 0.04
C GLN A 115 -2.50 -2.29 0.46
N TRP A 116 -3.67 -2.54 1.01
CA TRP A 116 -4.56 -1.50 1.51
C TRP A 116 -4.05 -0.86 2.79
N ALA A 117 -3.51 -1.67 3.69
CA ALA A 117 -2.86 -1.18 4.90
C ALA A 117 -1.55 -0.46 4.58
N THR A 118 -0.72 -0.98 3.65
CA THR A 118 0.53 -0.31 3.26
C THR A 118 0.27 1.01 2.53
N ARG A 119 -0.83 1.15 1.77
CA ARG A 119 -1.21 2.42 1.17
C ARG A 119 -1.40 3.50 2.25
N ILE A 120 -2.22 3.23 3.26
CA ILE A 120 -2.48 4.19 4.34
C ILE A 120 -1.21 4.37 5.20
N TRP A 121 -0.42 3.31 5.39
CA TRP A 121 0.87 3.40 6.08
C TRP A 121 1.78 4.43 5.42
N TRP A 122 1.94 4.39 4.09
CA TRP A 122 2.73 5.36 3.35
C TRP A 122 2.16 6.77 3.41
N MET A 123 0.84 6.93 3.36
CA MET A 123 0.17 8.23 3.51
C MET A 123 0.43 8.86 4.90
N ILE A 124 0.51 8.04 5.95
CA ILE A 124 0.89 8.49 7.30
C ILE A 124 2.39 8.78 7.38
N PHE A 125 3.20 7.92 6.77
CA PHE A 125 4.66 8.02 6.79
C PHE A 125 5.18 9.29 6.10
N VAL A 126 4.62 9.68 4.95
CA VAL A 126 5.03 10.91 4.23
C VAL A 126 4.73 12.18 5.03
N LEU A 127 3.83 12.13 5.99
CA LEU A 127 3.56 13.20 6.95
C LEU A 127 4.52 13.17 8.16
N GLY A 128 5.50 12.27 8.18
CA GLY A 128 6.50 12.17 9.24
C GLY A 128 6.09 11.38 10.47
N TYR A 129 4.87 10.82 10.53
CA TYR A 129 4.41 10.05 11.68
C TYR A 129 4.97 8.63 11.66
N LYS A 130 5.74 8.26 12.69
CA LYS A 130 6.51 7.00 12.73
C LYS A 130 5.89 5.91 13.61
N LYS A 131 4.91 6.25 14.47
CA LYS A 131 4.23 5.28 15.36
C LYS A 131 3.08 4.59 14.61
N VAL A 132 3.38 4.00 13.46
CA VAL A 132 2.41 3.31 12.61
C VAL A 132 2.96 1.97 12.15
N SER A 133 2.14 0.92 12.24
CA SER A 133 2.48 -0.45 11.85
C SER A 133 1.36 -1.07 11.04
N ILE A 134 1.70 -2.04 10.19
CA ILE A 134 0.73 -2.95 9.60
C ILE A 134 0.61 -4.22 10.43
N LEU A 135 -0.60 -4.79 10.50
CA LEU A 135 -0.83 -6.12 11.07
C LEU A 135 -0.47 -7.17 10.02
N ASN A 136 0.57 -7.95 10.29
CA ASN A 136 1.07 -8.99 9.38
C ASN A 136 0.02 -10.10 9.17
N GLY A 137 -0.38 -10.33 7.91
CA GLY A 137 -1.46 -11.24 7.55
C GLY A 137 -2.87 -10.64 7.67
N GLY A 138 -3.01 -9.44 8.27
CA GLY A 138 -4.27 -8.71 8.35
C GLY A 138 -5.41 -9.48 9.05
N PHE A 139 -6.65 -9.19 8.63
CA PHE A 139 -7.84 -9.83 9.23
C PHE A 139 -7.95 -11.32 8.92
N ALA A 140 -7.43 -11.77 7.77
CA ALA A 140 -7.47 -13.20 7.40
C ALA A 140 -6.66 -14.04 8.40
N GLU A 141 -5.45 -13.62 8.73
CA GLU A 141 -4.59 -14.31 9.70
C GLU A 141 -5.19 -14.25 11.12
N TRP A 142 -5.74 -13.09 11.52
CA TRP A 142 -6.46 -12.94 12.79
C TRP A 142 -7.59 -13.97 12.94
N LYS A 143 -8.40 -14.15 11.90
CA LYS A 143 -9.47 -15.16 11.85
C LYS A 143 -8.93 -16.59 11.83
N ARG A 144 -7.87 -16.85 11.05
CA ARG A 144 -7.23 -18.17 10.95
C ARG A 144 -6.72 -18.67 12.31
N LEU A 145 -6.22 -17.75 13.14
CA LEU A 145 -5.77 -18.02 14.49
C LEU A 145 -6.91 -18.13 15.52
N GLY A 146 -8.17 -18.01 15.09
CA GLY A 146 -9.34 -18.10 15.97
C GLY A 146 -9.45 -16.95 16.97
N MET A 147 -8.88 -15.79 16.66
CA MET A 147 -8.91 -14.61 17.54
C MET A 147 -10.30 -13.93 17.55
N PRO A 148 -10.66 -13.23 18.63
CA PRO A 148 -11.99 -12.66 18.82
C PRO A 148 -12.30 -11.58 17.77
N THR A 149 -13.59 -11.46 17.44
CA THR A 149 -14.13 -10.38 16.59
C THR A 149 -15.31 -9.72 17.29
N GLU A 150 -15.65 -8.50 16.87
CA GLU A 150 -16.82 -7.79 17.36
C GLU A 150 -17.57 -7.06 16.24
N GLN A 151 -18.73 -6.47 16.60
CA GLN A 151 -19.57 -5.66 15.70
C GLN A 151 -19.77 -4.23 16.25
N ALA A 152 -19.26 -3.95 17.45
CA ALA A 152 -19.42 -2.65 18.09
C ALA A 152 -18.58 -1.60 17.35
N LEU A 153 -19.22 -0.53 16.88
CA LEU A 153 -18.52 0.50 16.11
C LEU A 153 -17.65 1.36 17.02
N THR A 154 -16.37 1.43 16.70
CA THR A 154 -15.40 2.27 17.39
C THR A 154 -15.15 3.57 16.63
N CYS A 155 -15.08 4.68 17.38
CA CYS A 155 -14.72 5.98 16.86
C CYS A 155 -13.70 6.63 17.83
N PHE A 156 -12.54 6.99 17.32
CA PHE A 156 -11.54 7.64 18.16
C PHE A 156 -11.69 9.17 18.14
N PRO A 157 -11.51 9.84 19.29
CA PRO A 157 -11.47 11.31 19.32
C PRO A 157 -10.25 11.80 18.54
N ALA A 158 -10.35 13.03 18.01
CA ALA A 158 -9.23 13.67 17.30
C ALA A 158 -7.94 13.62 18.13
N ALA A 159 -6.81 13.41 17.45
CA ALA A 159 -5.49 13.32 18.06
C ALA A 159 -4.61 14.51 17.63
N ASP A 160 -3.54 14.74 18.36
CA ASP A 160 -2.55 15.75 17.97
C ASP A 160 -1.65 15.16 16.87
N PHE A 161 -1.62 15.82 15.71
CA PHE A 161 -0.82 15.38 14.58
C PHE A 161 0.10 16.53 14.15
N LYS A 162 1.40 16.33 14.36
CA LYS A 162 2.43 17.26 13.86
C LYS A 162 3.04 16.64 12.61
N SER A 163 2.86 17.29 11.47
CA SER A 163 3.45 16.82 10.22
C SER A 163 4.89 17.32 10.06
N ASP A 164 5.77 16.42 9.64
CA ASP A 164 7.11 16.67 9.10
C ASP A 164 7.15 16.05 7.70
N GLU A 165 6.65 16.81 6.72
CA GLU A 165 6.27 16.32 5.41
C GLU A 165 7.47 15.80 4.61
N LYS A 166 7.32 14.64 4.00
CA LYS A 166 8.26 14.00 3.06
C LYS A 166 7.56 13.74 1.72
N PRO A 167 7.27 14.79 0.94
CA PRO A 167 6.43 14.66 -0.26
C PRO A 167 7.06 13.83 -1.39
N GLU A 168 8.37 13.65 -1.39
CA GLU A 168 9.13 13.07 -2.50
C GLU A 168 8.85 11.59 -2.77
N ILE A 169 8.15 10.88 -1.87
CA ILE A 169 7.88 9.43 -2.02
C ILE A 169 6.79 9.17 -3.05
N PHE A 170 5.71 9.94 -3.03
CA PHE A 170 4.67 9.87 -4.07
C PHE A 170 5.02 10.79 -5.21
N VAL A 171 5.12 10.23 -6.41
CA VAL A 171 5.58 10.94 -7.61
C VAL A 171 4.53 10.90 -8.73
N GLY A 172 4.61 11.86 -9.63
CA GLY A 172 3.78 11.96 -10.82
C GLY A 172 4.44 11.37 -12.06
N ARG A 173 3.73 11.46 -13.19
CA ARG A 173 4.16 10.91 -14.48
C ARG A 173 5.45 11.52 -15.04
N GLU A 174 5.75 12.77 -14.72
CA GLU A 174 6.98 13.44 -15.17
C GLU A 174 8.23 12.78 -14.57
N HIS A 175 8.17 12.38 -13.29
CA HIS A 175 9.22 11.60 -12.64
C HIS A 175 9.41 10.25 -13.34
N VAL A 176 8.30 9.56 -13.65
CA VAL A 176 8.35 8.25 -14.33
C VAL A 176 8.93 8.38 -15.74
N LEU A 177 8.51 9.39 -16.51
CA LEU A 177 9.09 9.68 -17.84
C LEU A 177 10.59 9.87 -17.78
N SER A 178 11.08 10.68 -16.83
CA SER A 178 12.51 10.91 -16.65
C SER A 178 13.29 9.67 -16.18
N SER A 179 12.59 8.70 -15.58
CA SER A 179 13.21 7.45 -15.08
C SER A 179 13.40 6.39 -16.16
N ILE A 180 12.69 6.45 -17.29
CA ILE A 180 12.74 5.43 -18.34
C ILE A 180 14.16 5.33 -18.97
N ASP A 181 14.79 6.48 -19.22
CA ASP A 181 16.11 6.56 -19.85
C ASP A 181 17.25 6.80 -18.81
N ASP A 182 16.94 6.81 -17.52
CA ASP A 182 17.95 6.97 -16.46
C ASP A 182 18.51 5.61 -16.04
N GLY A 183 19.74 5.32 -16.46
CA GLY A 183 20.44 4.07 -16.10
C GLY A 183 20.67 3.83 -14.59
N GLN A 184 20.30 4.78 -13.73
CA GLN A 184 20.30 4.64 -12.26
C GLN A 184 18.88 4.45 -11.69
N SER A 185 17.87 4.39 -12.56
CA SER A 185 16.45 4.22 -12.18
C SER A 185 15.92 2.87 -12.64
N VAL A 186 15.02 2.30 -11.84
CA VAL A 186 14.26 1.08 -12.15
C VAL A 186 12.78 1.35 -11.90
N LEU A 187 11.95 0.99 -12.87
CA LEU A 187 10.50 0.99 -12.74
C LEU A 187 10.02 -0.43 -12.42
N ILE A 188 9.18 -0.60 -11.41
CA ILE A 188 8.63 -1.90 -11.02
C ILE A 188 7.11 -1.88 -11.15
N ASN A 189 6.58 -2.75 -12.01
CA ASN A 189 5.15 -3.05 -12.10
C ASN A 189 4.76 -4.08 -11.05
N ALA A 190 3.91 -3.70 -10.10
CA ALA A 190 3.43 -4.57 -9.02
C ALA A 190 2.19 -5.39 -9.40
N LEU A 191 1.68 -5.28 -10.63
CA LEU A 191 0.52 -6.05 -11.11
C LEU A 191 0.94 -7.46 -11.56
N THR A 192 -0.07 -8.29 -11.83
CA THR A 192 0.11 -9.65 -12.34
C THR A 192 0.78 -9.69 -13.72
N ALA A 193 1.44 -10.80 -14.03
CA ALA A 193 2.18 -10.96 -15.27
C ALA A 193 1.30 -10.84 -16.52
N ASP A 194 0.04 -11.29 -16.47
CA ASP A 194 -0.92 -11.17 -17.57
C ASP A 194 -1.22 -9.70 -17.94
N ILE A 195 -1.28 -8.82 -16.95
CA ILE A 195 -1.43 -7.36 -17.18
C ILE A 195 -0.12 -6.79 -17.73
N HIS A 196 1.01 -7.14 -17.09
CA HIS A 196 2.32 -6.64 -17.51
C HIS A 196 2.64 -6.98 -18.96
N TRP A 197 2.40 -8.21 -19.38
CA TRP A 197 2.65 -8.67 -20.74
C TRP A 197 1.51 -8.36 -21.74
N GLY A 198 0.52 -7.56 -21.33
CA GLY A 198 -0.54 -7.08 -22.22
C GLY A 198 -1.60 -8.13 -22.60
N GLN A 199 -1.61 -9.27 -21.94
CA GLN A 199 -2.65 -10.30 -22.13
C GLN A 199 -4.00 -9.84 -21.57
N ASN A 200 -3.98 -8.97 -20.56
CA ASN A 200 -5.14 -8.38 -19.91
C ASN A 200 -5.09 -6.84 -20.05
N LYS A 201 -6.10 -6.26 -20.68
CA LYS A 201 -6.19 -4.82 -21.02
C LYS A 201 -6.94 -3.98 -19.97
N ARG A 202 -7.00 -4.41 -18.73
CA ARG A 202 -7.80 -3.80 -17.66
C ARG A 202 -7.68 -2.28 -17.55
N TYR A 203 -6.52 -1.71 -17.81
CA TYR A 203 -6.26 -0.27 -17.62
C TYR A 203 -6.27 0.55 -18.93
N GLY A 204 -6.85 0.01 -20.01
CA GLY A 204 -6.90 0.67 -21.32
C GLY A 204 -5.88 0.10 -22.29
N ARG A 205 -4.76 0.79 -22.55
CA ARG A 205 -3.70 0.23 -23.40
C ARG A 205 -3.08 -0.99 -22.74
N PRO A 206 -2.84 -2.10 -23.49
CA PRO A 206 -2.21 -3.31 -22.94
C PRO A 206 -0.73 -3.07 -22.63
N GLY A 207 -0.21 -3.84 -21.67
CA GLY A 207 1.21 -3.87 -21.38
C GLY A 207 1.64 -3.04 -20.17
N HIS A 208 2.89 -2.61 -20.19
CA HIS A 208 3.58 -1.98 -19.07
C HIS A 208 4.31 -0.71 -19.51
N ILE A 209 4.70 0.13 -18.57
CA ILE A 209 5.55 1.29 -18.82
C ILE A 209 6.89 0.79 -19.36
N THR A 210 7.36 1.38 -20.48
CA THR A 210 8.62 1.00 -21.14
C THR A 210 9.75 0.78 -20.14
N SER A 211 10.54 -0.28 -20.37
CA SER A 211 11.69 -0.71 -19.54
C SER A 211 11.36 -1.12 -18.10
N SER A 212 10.10 -1.27 -17.73
CA SER A 212 9.77 -1.70 -16.36
C SER A 212 9.89 -3.20 -16.15
N LEU A 213 10.34 -3.58 -14.95
CA LEU A 213 10.37 -4.95 -14.46
C LEU A 213 9.01 -5.34 -13.86
N ASN A 214 8.72 -6.64 -13.82
CA ASN A 214 7.52 -7.15 -13.17
C ASN A 214 7.86 -7.87 -11.86
N ILE A 215 7.40 -7.33 -10.75
CA ILE A 215 7.40 -7.99 -9.43
C ILE A 215 5.99 -7.90 -8.89
N PRO A 216 5.15 -8.89 -9.16
CA PRO A 216 3.76 -8.91 -8.69
C PRO A 216 3.70 -8.84 -7.16
N PHE A 217 2.90 -7.92 -6.60
CA PHE A 217 2.81 -7.71 -5.16
C PHE A 217 2.45 -8.97 -4.36
N HIS A 218 1.69 -9.89 -4.95
CA HIS A 218 1.32 -11.14 -4.30
C HIS A 218 2.47 -12.13 -4.16
N SER A 219 3.59 -11.98 -4.90
CA SER A 219 4.81 -12.77 -4.69
C SER A 219 5.55 -12.40 -3.39
N LEU A 220 5.19 -11.28 -2.77
CA LEU A 220 5.77 -10.77 -1.53
C LEU A 220 4.97 -11.17 -0.28
N VAL A 221 3.92 -11.97 -0.45
CA VAL A 221 3.10 -12.50 0.64
C VAL A 221 2.96 -14.01 0.52
N ASP A 222 2.88 -14.67 1.65
CA ASP A 222 2.57 -16.10 1.75
C ASP A 222 1.08 -16.30 1.40
N PRO A 223 0.74 -17.17 0.44
CA PRO A 223 -0.63 -17.31 -0.06
C PRO A 223 -1.60 -17.91 0.97
N ASP A 224 -1.10 -18.67 1.95
CA ASP A 224 -1.94 -19.37 2.93
C ASP A 224 -2.27 -18.49 4.13
N SER A 225 -1.29 -17.71 4.62
CA SER A 225 -1.44 -16.85 5.79
C SER A 225 -1.68 -15.38 5.45
N GLY A 226 -1.40 -14.96 4.22
CA GLY A 226 -1.40 -13.55 3.82
C GLY A 226 -0.30 -12.70 4.47
N LYS A 227 0.64 -13.32 5.21
CA LYS A 227 1.76 -12.65 5.85
C LYS A 227 2.83 -12.30 4.83
N LEU A 228 3.65 -11.32 5.16
CA LEU A 228 4.85 -11.04 4.38
C LEU A 228 5.74 -12.29 4.32
N VAL A 229 6.34 -12.55 3.17
CA VAL A 229 7.39 -13.59 3.05
C VAL A 229 8.58 -13.24 3.95
N SER A 230 9.50 -14.18 4.17
CA SER A 230 10.70 -13.87 4.99
C SER A 230 11.56 -12.76 4.35
N PRO A 231 12.32 -11.99 5.15
CA PRO A 231 13.25 -10.99 4.62
C PRO A 231 14.20 -11.54 3.57
N GLU A 232 14.70 -12.76 3.76
CA GLU A 232 15.60 -13.43 2.81
C GLU A 232 14.89 -13.73 1.48
N SER A 233 13.65 -14.25 1.56
CA SER A 233 12.84 -14.54 0.37
C SER A 233 12.49 -13.25 -0.38
N ALA A 234 12.13 -12.19 0.34
CA ALA A 234 11.85 -10.89 -0.25
C ALA A 234 13.08 -10.30 -0.95
N LEU A 235 14.23 -10.29 -0.27
CA LEU A 235 15.48 -9.79 -0.86
C LEU A 235 15.84 -10.55 -2.15
N LYS A 236 15.74 -11.88 -2.11
CA LYS A 236 16.02 -12.71 -3.28
C LYS A 236 15.14 -12.36 -4.48
N ILE A 237 13.84 -12.05 -4.28
CA ILE A 237 12.94 -11.65 -5.37
C ILE A 237 13.46 -10.39 -6.10
N PHE A 238 13.99 -9.41 -5.37
CA PHE A 238 14.55 -8.20 -5.96
C PHE A 238 15.94 -8.45 -6.56
N GLU A 239 16.81 -9.21 -5.91
CA GLU A 239 18.15 -9.56 -6.43
C GLU A 239 18.07 -10.37 -7.72
N ASP A 240 17.14 -11.31 -7.85
CA ASP A 240 16.92 -12.10 -9.06
C ASP A 240 16.53 -11.21 -10.28
N GLN A 241 16.06 -9.98 -10.03
CA GLN A 241 15.82 -8.94 -11.03
C GLN A 241 16.96 -7.92 -11.14
N ASN A 242 18.13 -8.18 -10.56
CA ASN A 242 19.28 -7.28 -10.49
C ASN A 242 19.00 -5.92 -9.84
N ILE A 243 18.04 -5.85 -8.93
CA ILE A 243 17.70 -4.63 -8.19
C ILE A 243 18.61 -4.51 -6.97
N SER A 244 19.41 -3.44 -6.94
CA SER A 244 20.34 -3.13 -5.86
C SER A 244 20.01 -1.82 -5.16
N SER A 245 20.45 -1.65 -3.91
CA SER A 245 20.06 -0.55 -3.02
C SER A 245 20.55 0.84 -3.44
N ASN A 246 21.48 0.93 -4.40
CA ASN A 246 21.96 2.20 -4.95
C ASN A 246 21.06 2.78 -6.06
N LEU A 247 20.11 1.99 -6.57
CA LEU A 247 19.19 2.41 -7.62
C LEU A 247 18.03 3.26 -7.06
N LYS A 248 17.48 4.13 -7.90
CA LYS A 248 16.22 4.82 -7.67
C LYS A 248 15.08 3.90 -8.13
N ILE A 249 14.21 3.50 -7.23
CA ILE A 249 13.20 2.48 -7.51
C ILE A 249 11.81 3.11 -7.46
N THR A 250 11.15 3.18 -8.61
CA THR A 250 9.78 3.67 -8.71
C THR A 250 8.82 2.50 -8.90
N ASN A 251 7.97 2.29 -7.92
CA ASN A 251 6.93 1.25 -7.94
C ASN A 251 5.63 1.82 -8.50
N TYR A 252 4.97 1.08 -9.39
CA TYR A 252 3.65 1.42 -9.91
C TYR A 252 2.76 0.17 -10.03
N CYS A 253 1.45 0.41 -10.18
CA CYS A 253 0.47 -0.66 -10.39
C CYS A 253 -0.72 -0.18 -11.25
N GLY A 254 -1.95 -0.41 -10.81
CA GLY A 254 -3.15 0.12 -11.47
C GLY A 254 -3.51 1.54 -11.04
N GLY A 255 -3.54 1.80 -9.73
CA GLY A 255 -3.90 3.09 -9.13
C GLY A 255 -3.17 3.33 -7.80
N GLY A 256 -1.88 3.01 -7.73
CA GLY A 256 -1.00 3.32 -6.59
C GLY A 256 -1.26 2.53 -5.31
N ILE A 257 -1.95 1.39 -5.36
CA ILE A 257 -2.24 0.57 -4.17
C ILE A 257 -1.25 -0.59 -4.04
N ALA A 258 -1.24 -1.55 -4.97
CA ALA A 258 -0.34 -2.71 -4.92
C ALA A 258 1.15 -2.30 -4.89
N ALA A 259 1.50 -1.24 -5.60
CA ALA A 259 2.84 -0.63 -5.59
C ALA A 259 3.35 -0.28 -4.19
N THR A 260 2.44 0.08 -3.27
CA THR A 260 2.82 0.43 -1.89
C THR A 260 3.32 -0.75 -1.08
N LEU A 261 2.89 -1.97 -1.38
CA LEU A 261 3.42 -3.17 -0.73
C LEU A 261 4.85 -3.45 -1.19
N ASN A 262 5.14 -3.37 -2.50
CA ASN A 262 6.49 -3.51 -3.02
C ASN A 262 7.42 -2.44 -2.39
N ALA A 263 6.98 -1.19 -2.38
CA ALA A 263 7.71 -0.09 -1.75
C ALA A 263 7.94 -0.33 -0.24
N PHE A 264 6.95 -0.86 0.48
CA PHE A 264 7.06 -1.18 1.90
C PHE A 264 8.11 -2.27 2.17
N ILE A 265 8.13 -3.31 1.35
CA ILE A 265 9.14 -4.38 1.45
C ILE A 265 10.54 -3.83 1.16
N LEU A 266 10.72 -3.05 0.10
CA LEU A 266 11.99 -2.40 -0.20
C LEU A 266 12.48 -1.53 0.97
N TYR A 267 11.57 -0.75 1.57
CA TYR A 267 11.87 0.04 2.78
C TYR A 267 12.31 -0.86 3.94
N GLN A 268 11.63 -1.96 4.18
CA GLN A 268 11.96 -2.94 5.21
C GLN A 268 13.29 -3.65 4.97
N LEU A 269 13.69 -3.83 3.72
CA LEU A 269 15.00 -4.34 3.32
C LEU A 269 16.11 -3.29 3.40
N GLY A 270 15.76 -2.03 3.68
CA GLY A 270 16.70 -0.94 3.89
C GLY A 270 17.07 -0.15 2.64
N PHE A 271 16.33 -0.29 1.56
CA PHE A 271 16.45 0.59 0.40
C PHE A 271 15.99 2.01 0.78
N GLU A 272 16.63 3.03 0.23
CA GLU A 272 16.38 4.43 0.63
C GLU A 272 15.75 5.27 -0.51
N ASN A 273 16.10 4.99 -1.77
CA ASN A 273 15.60 5.72 -2.94
C ASN A 273 14.35 5.04 -3.52
N ILE A 274 13.25 5.10 -2.77
CA ILE A 274 11.99 4.42 -3.10
C ILE A 274 10.93 5.45 -3.44
N PHE A 275 10.28 5.27 -4.58
CA PHE A 275 9.20 6.11 -5.06
C PHE A 275 7.96 5.27 -5.39
N ILE A 276 6.79 5.90 -5.33
CA ILE A 276 5.49 5.33 -5.66
C ILE A 276 4.84 6.24 -6.69
N TYR A 277 4.62 5.74 -7.91
CA TYR A 277 3.83 6.46 -8.90
C TYR A 277 2.35 6.38 -8.53
N ASP A 278 1.80 7.50 -8.08
CA ASP A 278 0.50 7.56 -7.40
C ASP A 278 -0.65 7.09 -8.30
N ASN A 279 -0.83 7.72 -9.47
CA ASN A 279 -1.94 7.39 -10.39
C ASN A 279 -1.68 6.14 -11.26
N SER A 280 -0.41 5.71 -11.36
CA SER A 280 -0.03 4.45 -12.00
C SER A 280 -0.63 4.27 -13.42
N LEU A 281 -1.02 3.05 -13.80
CA LEU A 281 -1.60 2.78 -15.12
C LEU A 281 -2.98 3.43 -15.34
N SER A 282 -3.71 3.80 -14.29
CA SER A 282 -4.96 4.55 -14.44
C SER A 282 -4.76 5.91 -15.10
N GLU A 283 -3.58 6.50 -14.98
CA GLU A 283 -3.16 7.71 -15.69
C GLU A 283 -2.35 7.35 -16.95
N TRP A 284 -1.32 6.53 -16.80
CA TRP A 284 -0.34 6.28 -17.86
C TRP A 284 -0.92 5.60 -19.09
N ALA A 285 -1.71 4.54 -18.90
CA ALA A 285 -2.26 3.77 -19.99
C ALA A 285 -3.37 4.51 -20.76
N MET A 286 -3.92 5.58 -20.19
CA MET A 286 -4.95 6.40 -20.82
C MET A 286 -4.38 7.47 -21.77
N ASP A 287 -3.10 7.84 -21.62
CA ASP A 287 -2.44 8.81 -22.50
C ASP A 287 -1.71 8.08 -23.64
N PRO A 288 -2.16 8.20 -24.91
CA PRO A 288 -1.56 7.52 -26.06
C PRO A 288 -0.12 7.96 -26.36
N ASN A 289 0.31 9.12 -25.83
CA ASN A 289 1.66 9.65 -26.07
C ASN A 289 2.69 9.10 -25.08
N LEU A 290 2.28 8.47 -23.99
CA LEU A 290 3.20 7.90 -23.02
C LEU A 290 3.69 6.52 -23.48
N PRO A 291 5.01 6.22 -23.35
CA PRO A 291 5.59 4.98 -23.87
C PRO A 291 5.13 3.75 -23.09
N MET A 292 4.71 2.70 -23.79
CA MET A 292 4.33 1.39 -23.25
C MET A 292 4.85 0.25 -24.13
N GLU A 293 5.06 -0.90 -23.51
CA GLU A 293 5.52 -2.13 -24.16
C GLU A 293 4.59 -3.31 -23.83
N THR A 294 4.55 -4.29 -24.75
CA THR A 294 3.86 -5.57 -24.59
C THR A 294 4.81 -6.69 -24.97
N CYS A 295 5.70 -7.15 -24.08
CA CYS A 295 6.75 -8.14 -24.38
C CYS A 295 7.71 -7.75 -25.52
#